data_f55d287537ec2cb95784f5f1a3e0345d
#
_entry.id   f55d287537ec2cb95784f5f1a3e0345d
#
_cell.length_a   1.000
_cell.length_b   1.000
_cell.length_c   1.000
_cell.angle_alpha   90.00
_cell.angle_beta   90.00
_cell.angle_gamma   90.00
#
_symmetry.space_group_name_H-M   'P 1'
#
loop_
_entity.id
_entity.type
_entity.pdbx_description
1 polymer ?
#
loop_
_entity_poly.entity_id
_entity_poly.type
_entity_poly.pdbx_seq_one_letter_code
_entity_poly.pdbx_strand_id
1 'polypeptide(L)'
;LLIHYQLNGIQEGRRPSLNFNPSFYLANNLDLQARGLSLPQLVEQYLLEGLEEGRRSSEYFDPIAINSLLIPQAPPSTDQPATDDAPPPVSSVTLLEENFVKWNVPVGGVLSYSFVETASALSYSGPESGVGEVNEAIKNNVRQIMQEYDQVLPFSLVEVPDRPSNNGQIRILFANDPAYAYSYAPGLETGGDIVLSRNYEIDPQFSFSQSPGNFGYQRLVHEIGHALGLRQPNNYTGFAFAERPTFPAQGPSLSFVQDNNSNTAMSFNTAGVGVSTPMPYDMRALQFLYGFSEGNSGNDLYQFDGNNFIGVKQTIWDAGGIDTFDFSALPAIGSYFFDMNEGGVSTNQSALNASTYLAINDPTQFPYSASSYGTYLAYGTSLENLQGSPVNDLILGNPAANGINGGGGDDLLIGGLGPDTLAGGPGRDRFVYAPGDGTDLITDFNVAEDLIALAAPLSFEGLSVEASGADTLLRVIGTGEVLALLMGVNASTLSPANFGPYG
;
A
#
# COMPACT_ATOMS: atom_id res chain seq x y z
N LEU A 1 -14.52 12.63 11.42
CA LEU A 1 -14.87 11.27 10.98
C LEU A 1 -15.02 10.32 12.18
N LEU A 2 -14.02 10.23 13.06
CA LEU A 2 -14.08 9.34 14.24
C LEU A 2 -15.24 9.71 15.19
N ILE A 3 -15.45 10.99 15.46
CA ILE A 3 -16.56 11.47 16.30
C ILE A 3 -17.92 11.15 15.64
N HIS A 4 -18.06 11.34 14.35
CA HIS A 4 -19.27 10.98 13.61
C HIS A 4 -19.51 9.47 13.65
N TYR A 5 -18.47 8.67 13.52
CA TYR A 5 -18.54 7.23 13.64
C TYR A 5 -18.90 6.78 15.07
N GLN A 6 -18.30 7.37 16.11
CA GLN A 6 -18.63 7.08 17.51
C GLN A 6 -20.09 7.41 17.85
N LEU A 7 -20.65 8.47 17.26
CA LEU A 7 -22.02 8.90 17.53
C LEU A 7 -23.08 8.16 16.71
N ASN A 8 -22.78 7.77 15.49
CA ASN A 8 -23.77 7.25 14.54
C ASN A 8 -23.32 5.95 13.84
N GLY A 9 -22.05 5.81 13.46
CA GLY A 9 -21.59 4.71 12.64
C GLY A 9 -21.63 3.36 13.34
N ILE A 10 -21.40 3.30 14.66
CA ILE A 10 -21.49 2.08 15.47
C ILE A 10 -22.92 1.53 15.48
N GLN A 11 -23.90 2.41 15.65
CA GLN A 11 -25.32 2.02 15.67
C GLN A 11 -25.82 1.59 14.29
N GLU A 12 -25.21 2.12 13.23
CA GLU A 12 -25.56 1.81 11.84
C GLU A 12 -24.80 0.60 11.31
N GLY A 13 -23.93 -0.04 12.10
CA GLY A 13 -23.12 -1.19 11.69
C GLY A 13 -22.02 -0.87 10.67
N ARG A 14 -21.74 0.42 10.46
CA ARG A 14 -20.67 0.84 9.55
C ARG A 14 -19.30 0.55 10.16
N ARG A 15 -18.32 0.17 9.36
CA ARG A 15 -16.93 0.06 9.80
C ARG A 15 -16.39 1.45 10.15
N PRO A 16 -15.65 1.63 11.26
CA PRO A 16 -15.21 2.94 11.75
C PRO A 16 -14.22 3.64 10.83
N SER A 17 -13.41 2.88 10.22
CA SER A 17 -12.44 3.22 9.18
C SER A 17 -11.79 1.92 8.73
N LEU A 18 -11.10 1.92 7.62
CA LEU A 18 -10.20 0.84 7.21
C LEU A 18 -9.12 0.53 8.27
N ASN A 19 -8.92 1.43 9.23
CA ASN A 19 -7.89 1.35 10.27
C ASN A 19 -8.33 0.61 11.53
N PHE A 20 -9.62 0.31 11.71
CA PHE A 20 -10.09 -0.39 12.89
C PHE A 20 -11.27 -1.32 12.58
N ASN A 21 -11.03 -2.60 12.71
CA ASN A 21 -12.06 -3.65 12.67
C ASN A 21 -12.27 -4.18 14.10
N PRO A 22 -13.37 -3.84 14.77
CA PRO A 22 -13.59 -4.25 16.17
C PRO A 22 -13.60 -5.77 16.38
N SER A 23 -14.14 -6.50 15.41
CA SER A 23 -14.21 -7.97 15.48
C SER A 23 -12.82 -8.60 15.35
N PHE A 24 -12.02 -8.12 14.39
CA PHE A 24 -10.62 -8.52 14.24
C PHE A 24 -9.81 -8.15 15.48
N TYR A 25 -9.95 -6.93 15.98
CA TYR A 25 -9.22 -6.44 17.16
C TYR A 25 -9.52 -7.29 18.39
N LEU A 26 -10.80 -7.58 18.64
CA LEU A 26 -11.21 -8.45 19.75
C LEU A 26 -10.71 -9.88 19.57
N ALA A 27 -10.80 -10.45 18.37
CA ALA A 27 -10.37 -11.82 18.09
C ALA A 27 -8.87 -12.01 18.30
N ASN A 28 -8.05 -11.00 18.03
CA ASN A 28 -6.60 -11.06 18.12
C ASN A 28 -6.02 -10.56 19.48
N ASN A 29 -6.88 -10.15 20.43
CA ASN A 29 -6.47 -9.71 21.76
C ASN A 29 -7.26 -10.43 22.84
N LEU A 30 -6.77 -11.63 23.23
CA LEU A 30 -7.44 -12.54 24.16
C LEU A 30 -7.73 -11.92 25.54
N ASP A 31 -6.87 -11.02 25.99
CA ASP A 31 -7.04 -10.25 27.23
C ASP A 31 -8.29 -9.34 27.20
N LEU A 32 -8.65 -8.83 26.02
CA LEU A 32 -9.84 -7.99 25.83
C LEU A 32 -11.13 -8.80 25.69
N GLN A 33 -11.05 -10.02 25.18
CA GLN A 33 -12.22 -10.93 25.08
C GLN A 33 -12.86 -11.18 26.44
N ALA A 34 -12.05 -11.39 27.48
CA ALA A 34 -12.51 -11.64 28.84
C ALA A 34 -13.16 -10.41 29.51
N ARG A 35 -12.93 -9.19 28.98
CA ARG A 35 -13.44 -7.93 29.57
C ARG A 35 -14.86 -7.59 29.15
N GLY A 36 -15.43 -8.25 28.13
CA GLY A 36 -16.80 -8.04 27.67
C GLY A 36 -17.06 -6.61 27.19
N LEU A 37 -16.08 -5.97 26.54
CA LEU A 37 -16.15 -4.58 26.12
C LEU A 37 -17.15 -4.40 24.97
N SER A 38 -17.91 -3.31 25.01
CA SER A 38 -18.75 -2.86 23.89
C SER A 38 -17.87 -2.30 22.76
N LEU A 39 -18.42 -2.22 21.54
CA LEU A 39 -17.69 -1.66 20.39
C LEU A 39 -17.09 -0.27 20.64
N PRO A 40 -17.79 0.71 21.23
CA PRO A 40 -17.18 2.00 21.59
C PRO A 40 -15.99 1.86 22.54
N GLN A 41 -16.10 0.97 23.55
CA GLN A 41 -15.02 0.74 24.50
C GLN A 41 -13.80 0.05 23.88
N LEU A 42 -14.00 -0.80 22.86
CA LEU A 42 -12.90 -1.39 22.10
C LEU A 42 -12.14 -0.34 21.27
N VAL A 43 -12.87 0.62 20.65
CA VAL A 43 -12.25 1.73 19.93
C VAL A 43 -11.45 2.61 20.89
N GLU A 44 -12.03 2.96 22.04
CA GLU A 44 -11.36 3.76 23.07
C GLU A 44 -10.11 3.05 23.61
N GLN A 45 -10.22 1.76 23.92
CA GLN A 45 -9.10 0.97 24.41
C GLN A 45 -7.96 0.88 23.38
N TYR A 46 -8.30 0.71 22.09
CA TYR A 46 -7.30 0.71 21.02
C TYR A 46 -6.59 2.06 20.92
N LEU A 47 -7.31 3.17 20.98
CA LEU A 47 -6.73 4.51 20.85
C LEU A 47 -5.86 4.90 22.06
N LEU A 48 -6.23 4.44 23.27
CA LEU A 48 -5.53 4.80 24.51
C LEU A 48 -4.32 3.89 24.81
N GLU A 49 -4.42 2.63 24.51
CA GLU A 49 -3.43 1.62 24.90
C GLU A 49 -2.95 0.80 23.70
N GLY A 50 -3.86 0.30 22.89
CA GLY A 50 -3.56 -0.67 21.84
C GLY A 50 -2.62 -0.16 20.76
N LEU A 51 -2.70 1.13 20.43
CA LEU A 51 -1.83 1.76 19.45
C LEU A 51 -0.37 1.88 19.97
N GLU A 52 -0.20 2.26 21.24
CA GLU A 52 1.11 2.34 21.89
C GLU A 52 1.72 0.95 22.07
N GLU A 53 0.90 -0.06 22.36
CA GLU A 53 1.32 -1.46 22.50
C GLU A 53 1.57 -2.15 21.15
N GLY A 54 1.31 -1.47 20.02
CA GLY A 54 1.49 -2.02 18.69
C GLY A 54 0.48 -3.10 18.33
N ARG A 55 -0.71 -3.11 18.95
CA ARG A 55 -1.77 -4.09 18.64
C ARG A 55 -2.39 -3.79 17.28
N ARG A 56 -2.54 -4.81 16.44
CA ARG A 56 -3.21 -4.65 15.14
C ARG A 56 -4.70 -4.36 15.32
N SER A 57 -5.17 -3.30 14.69
CA SER A 57 -6.57 -2.86 14.76
C SER A 57 -7.47 -3.49 13.71
N SER A 58 -6.88 -3.96 12.64
CA SER A 58 -7.53 -4.70 11.54
C SER A 58 -6.49 -5.57 10.84
N GLU A 59 -6.94 -6.47 9.97
CA GLU A 59 -6.07 -7.20 9.06
C GLU A 59 -5.25 -6.27 8.15
N TYR A 60 -5.75 -5.06 7.91
CA TYR A 60 -5.17 -4.06 6.98
C TYR A 60 -4.36 -2.96 7.67
N PHE A 61 -4.37 -2.88 8.99
CA PHE A 61 -3.67 -1.84 9.73
C PHE A 61 -2.70 -2.41 10.75
N ASP A 62 -1.42 -2.24 10.48
CA ASP A 62 -0.33 -2.56 11.39
C ASP A 62 0.30 -1.26 11.95
N PRO A 63 0.00 -0.88 13.20
CA PRO A 63 0.53 0.35 13.78
C PRO A 63 2.05 0.32 13.93
N ILE A 64 2.67 -0.87 14.09
CA ILE A 64 4.12 -1.00 14.15
C ILE A 64 4.71 -0.65 12.78
N ALA A 65 4.13 -1.15 11.69
CA ALA A 65 4.59 -0.84 10.34
C ALA A 65 4.54 0.65 10.05
N ILE A 66 3.45 1.34 10.42
CA ILE A 66 3.29 2.78 10.19
C ILE A 66 4.22 3.58 11.10
N ASN A 67 4.22 3.34 12.40
CA ASN A 67 5.08 4.05 13.35
C ASN A 67 6.56 3.87 13.04
N SER A 68 6.96 2.74 12.44
CA SER A 68 8.34 2.51 12.02
C SER A 68 8.82 3.45 10.92
N LEU A 69 7.90 4.05 10.17
CA LEU A 69 8.19 4.98 9.07
C LEU A 69 8.05 6.47 9.45
N LEU A 70 7.55 6.78 10.66
CA LEU A 70 7.31 8.14 11.08
C LEU A 70 8.44 8.68 11.97
N ILE A 71 8.76 9.95 11.83
CA ILE A 71 9.77 10.65 12.66
C ILE A 71 9.08 11.16 13.92
N PRO A 72 9.41 10.66 15.13
CA PRO A 72 8.85 11.17 16.36
C PRO A 72 9.26 12.63 16.58
N GLN A 73 8.33 13.47 17.01
CA GLN A 73 8.65 14.82 17.46
C GLN A 73 9.40 14.75 18.81
N ALA A 74 10.48 15.53 18.97
CA ALA A 74 11.15 15.62 20.26
C ALA A 74 10.15 16.16 21.31
N PRO A 75 10.15 15.62 22.55
CA PRO A 75 9.30 16.14 23.60
C PRO A 75 9.60 17.65 23.79
N PRO A 76 8.59 18.47 24.04
CA PRO A 76 8.80 19.91 24.29
C PRO A 76 9.82 20.08 25.41
N SER A 77 10.76 20.99 25.21
CA SER A 77 11.79 21.28 26.23
C SER A 77 11.10 21.74 27.53
N THR A 78 11.47 21.13 28.64
CA THR A 78 10.86 21.35 29.96
C THR A 78 11.17 22.73 30.57
N ASP A 79 11.69 23.68 29.81
CA ASP A 79 12.11 25.01 30.25
C ASP A 79 11.09 26.14 30.04
N GLN A 80 9.81 25.81 29.78
CA GLN A 80 8.75 26.82 29.84
C GLN A 80 7.97 26.70 31.16
N PRO A 81 7.79 27.82 31.92
CA PRO A 81 6.99 27.80 33.13
C PRO A 81 5.53 27.50 32.79
N ALA A 82 4.95 26.56 33.52
CA ALA A 82 3.54 26.19 33.42
C ALA A 82 2.66 27.43 33.62
N THR A 83 1.94 27.84 32.59
CA THR A 83 0.81 28.76 32.71
C THR A 83 -0.46 27.96 32.95
N ASP A 84 -1.19 28.32 33.96
CA ASP A 84 -2.38 27.66 34.53
C ASP A 84 -3.65 27.88 33.67
N ASP A 85 -3.55 27.59 32.35
CA ASP A 85 -4.71 27.49 31.47
C ASP A 85 -4.59 26.13 30.74
N ALA A 86 -5.25 25.13 31.35
CA ALA A 86 -5.36 23.84 30.72
C ALA A 86 -6.15 23.95 29.41
N PRO A 87 -5.60 23.62 28.24
CA PRO A 87 -6.38 23.59 27.02
C PRO A 87 -7.50 22.54 27.12
N PRO A 88 -8.63 22.71 26.41
CA PRO A 88 -9.71 21.73 26.39
C PRO A 88 -9.16 20.37 25.92
N PRO A 89 -9.74 19.24 26.36
CA PRO A 89 -9.24 17.92 26.02
C PRO A 89 -9.19 17.74 24.49
N VAL A 90 -7.99 17.68 23.96
CA VAL A 90 -7.71 17.43 22.55
C VAL A 90 -8.10 15.97 22.26
N SER A 91 -8.77 15.72 21.16
CA SER A 91 -9.14 14.35 20.80
C SER A 91 -7.86 13.50 20.67
N SER A 92 -7.91 12.25 21.09
CA SER A 92 -6.75 11.31 21.05
C SER A 92 -6.12 11.18 19.66
N VAL A 93 -6.88 11.40 18.59
CA VAL A 93 -6.40 11.41 17.21
C VAL A 93 -5.48 12.60 16.93
N THR A 94 -5.85 13.80 17.42
CA THR A 94 -5.03 15.01 17.27
C THR A 94 -3.69 14.88 18.02
N LEU A 95 -3.69 14.22 19.19
CA LEU A 95 -2.47 13.95 19.96
C LEU A 95 -1.50 13.01 19.25
N LEU A 96 -2.00 12.03 18.46
CA LEU A 96 -1.15 11.12 17.68
C LEU A 96 -0.51 11.81 16.49
N GLU A 97 -1.24 12.69 15.80
CA GLU A 97 -0.71 13.45 14.66
C GLU A 97 0.33 14.51 15.09
N GLU A 98 0.16 15.12 16.26
CA GLU A 98 1.06 16.14 16.81
C GLU A 98 2.40 15.56 17.31
N ASN A 99 2.50 14.24 17.51
CA ASN A 99 3.70 13.57 18.00
C ASN A 99 4.74 13.27 16.92
N PHE A 100 4.45 13.55 15.64
CA PHE A 100 5.35 13.26 14.53
C PHE A 100 5.75 14.52 13.76
N VAL A 101 6.98 14.50 13.25
CA VAL A 101 7.50 15.58 12.42
C VAL A 101 6.82 15.58 11.08
N LYS A 102 6.16 16.70 10.72
CA LYS A 102 5.46 16.88 9.45
C LYS A 102 5.43 18.34 9.02
N TRP A 103 5.11 18.57 7.76
CA TRP A 103 4.79 19.92 7.26
C TRP A 103 3.42 20.37 7.79
N ASN A 104 3.34 21.62 8.19
CA ASN A 104 2.05 22.21 8.58
C ASN A 104 1.35 22.80 7.34
N VAL A 105 0.87 21.93 6.45
CA VAL A 105 0.15 22.30 5.23
C VAL A 105 -1.32 21.88 5.40
N PRO A 106 -2.27 22.82 5.23
CA PRO A 106 -3.69 22.46 5.32
C PRO A 106 -4.14 21.64 4.10
N VAL A 107 -5.25 20.91 4.25
CA VAL A 107 -5.91 20.22 3.13
C VAL A 107 -6.23 21.24 2.02
N GLY A 108 -5.92 20.88 0.77
CA GLY A 108 -6.02 21.77 -0.39
C GLY A 108 -4.95 22.85 -0.46
N GLY A 109 -3.97 22.84 0.48
CA GLY A 109 -2.83 23.76 0.47
C GLY A 109 -1.75 23.39 -0.55
N VAL A 110 -0.60 24.04 -0.42
CA VAL A 110 0.56 23.83 -1.32
C VAL A 110 1.81 23.68 -0.48
N LEU A 111 2.60 22.65 -0.76
CA LEU A 111 3.99 22.51 -0.36
C LEU A 111 4.85 22.71 -1.60
N SER A 112 5.65 23.76 -1.59
CA SER A 112 6.47 24.09 -2.78
C SER A 112 7.82 23.39 -2.74
N TYR A 113 8.31 22.98 -3.93
CA TYR A 113 9.68 22.51 -4.09
C TYR A 113 10.41 23.27 -5.22
N SER A 114 11.73 23.28 -5.17
CA SER A 114 12.55 23.94 -6.21
C SER A 114 13.87 23.19 -6.41
N PHE A 115 14.45 23.37 -7.58
CA PHE A 115 15.80 22.90 -7.88
C PHE A 115 16.76 24.07 -7.74
N VAL A 116 17.82 23.91 -6.91
CA VAL A 116 18.82 24.95 -6.74
C VAL A 116 19.43 25.32 -8.08
N GLU A 117 19.35 26.60 -8.45
CA GLU A 117 19.95 27.16 -9.64
C GLU A 117 21.36 27.73 -9.33
N THR A 118 22.19 27.90 -10.35
CA THR A 118 23.54 28.43 -10.17
C THR A 118 23.56 29.79 -9.45
N ALA A 119 22.55 30.64 -9.67
CA ALA A 119 22.45 31.94 -9.01
C ALA A 119 22.07 31.86 -7.54
N SER A 120 21.24 30.90 -7.15
CA SER A 120 20.77 30.70 -5.78
C SER A 120 21.70 29.82 -4.96
N ALA A 121 22.54 29.01 -5.59
CA ALA A 121 23.54 28.17 -4.92
C ALA A 121 24.49 28.96 -4.02
N LEU A 122 24.85 30.18 -4.41
CA LEU A 122 25.73 31.08 -3.64
C LEU A 122 25.09 31.65 -2.38
N SER A 123 23.76 31.64 -2.31
CA SER A 123 22.96 32.13 -1.17
C SER A 123 22.33 30.99 -0.37
N TYR A 124 22.70 29.75 -0.63
CA TYR A 124 22.22 28.61 0.14
C TYR A 124 22.75 28.68 1.57
N SER A 125 21.86 28.58 2.55
CA SER A 125 22.15 28.78 3.97
C SER A 125 22.53 27.51 4.75
N GLY A 126 22.41 26.32 4.11
CA GLY A 126 22.78 25.06 4.70
C GLY A 126 24.30 24.89 4.88
N PRO A 127 24.72 23.86 5.62
CA PRO A 127 26.13 23.60 5.92
C PRO A 127 26.91 22.98 4.74
N GLU A 128 26.25 22.66 3.63
CA GLU A 128 26.80 21.91 2.52
C GLU A 128 27.83 22.72 1.72
N SER A 129 28.91 22.04 1.31
CA SER A 129 29.92 22.62 0.45
C SER A 129 29.73 22.24 -1.03
N GLY A 130 30.12 23.14 -1.93
CA GLY A 130 30.04 22.88 -3.35
C GLY A 130 28.61 22.71 -3.87
N VAL A 131 27.68 23.43 -3.26
CA VAL A 131 26.26 23.45 -3.67
C VAL A 131 26.11 23.83 -5.13
N GLY A 132 25.23 23.14 -5.84
CA GLY A 132 24.98 23.41 -7.24
C GLY A 132 23.76 22.70 -7.80
N GLU A 133 23.50 23.03 -9.05
CA GLU A 133 22.34 22.59 -9.80
C GLU A 133 22.42 21.10 -10.17
N VAL A 134 21.30 20.38 -10.05
CA VAL A 134 21.13 19.02 -10.58
C VAL A 134 20.82 19.05 -12.07
N ASN A 135 21.15 17.97 -12.80
CA ASN A 135 20.89 17.89 -14.24
C ASN A 135 19.40 17.68 -14.57
N GLU A 136 19.03 17.88 -15.84
CA GLU A 136 17.63 17.78 -16.28
C GLU A 136 17.04 16.36 -16.15
N ALA A 137 17.84 15.30 -16.25
CA ALA A 137 17.35 13.95 -16.06
C ALA A 137 16.90 13.72 -14.60
N ILE A 138 17.68 14.20 -13.63
CA ILE A 138 17.31 14.20 -12.21
C ILE A 138 16.06 15.03 -11.95
N LYS A 139 15.99 16.26 -12.53
CA LYS A 139 14.80 17.12 -12.39
C LYS A 139 13.54 16.41 -12.89
N ASN A 140 13.63 15.73 -14.03
CA ASN A 140 12.50 15.00 -14.60
C ASN A 140 12.10 13.80 -13.71
N ASN A 141 13.07 13.06 -13.18
CA ASN A 141 12.80 11.99 -12.23
C ASN A 141 12.11 12.53 -10.96
N VAL A 142 12.63 13.61 -10.38
CA VAL A 142 12.02 14.23 -9.18
C VAL A 142 10.60 14.71 -9.48
N ARG A 143 10.34 15.36 -10.63
CA ARG A 143 8.99 15.79 -11.02
C ARG A 143 8.02 14.63 -11.11
N GLN A 144 8.45 13.53 -11.72
CA GLN A 144 7.64 12.30 -11.78
C GLN A 144 7.36 11.76 -10.38
N ILE A 145 8.37 11.63 -9.53
CA ILE A 145 8.20 11.12 -8.16
C ILE A 145 7.31 12.05 -7.32
N MET A 146 7.48 13.39 -7.47
CA MET A 146 6.60 14.34 -6.78
C MET A 146 5.13 14.20 -7.21
N GLN A 147 4.85 13.87 -8.47
CA GLN A 147 3.50 13.57 -8.93
C GLN A 147 2.93 12.32 -8.27
N GLU A 148 3.74 11.26 -8.09
CA GLU A 148 3.31 10.05 -7.39
C GLU A 148 2.98 10.31 -5.91
N TYR A 149 3.79 11.12 -5.23
CA TYR A 149 3.50 11.55 -3.87
C TYR A 149 2.29 12.49 -3.78
N ASP A 150 2.12 13.39 -4.75
CA ASP A 150 1.00 14.34 -4.82
C ASP A 150 -0.37 13.65 -4.83
N GLN A 151 -0.47 12.52 -5.52
CA GLN A 151 -1.71 11.72 -5.57
C GLN A 151 -2.16 11.22 -4.19
N VAL A 152 -1.21 10.95 -3.29
CA VAL A 152 -1.47 10.38 -1.96
C VAL A 152 -1.76 11.46 -0.91
N LEU A 153 -1.29 12.69 -1.14
CA LEU A 153 -1.34 13.80 -0.19
C LEU A 153 -2.61 14.64 -0.36
N PRO A 154 -3.21 15.14 0.74
CA PRO A 154 -4.38 16.01 0.67
C PRO A 154 -4.06 17.47 0.33
N PHE A 155 -2.83 17.75 -0.12
CA PHE A 155 -2.33 19.05 -0.57
C PHE A 155 -1.40 18.85 -1.77
N SER A 156 -1.13 19.91 -2.54
CA SER A 156 -0.35 19.79 -3.77
C SER A 156 1.14 20.06 -3.57
N LEU A 157 1.98 19.27 -4.27
CA LEU A 157 3.42 19.49 -4.40
C LEU A 157 3.69 20.33 -5.67
N VAL A 158 4.15 21.56 -5.52
CA VAL A 158 4.26 22.51 -6.65
C VAL A 158 5.69 22.96 -6.84
N GLU A 159 6.22 22.79 -8.07
CA GLU A 159 7.52 23.33 -8.46
C GLU A 159 7.47 24.85 -8.57
N VAL A 160 8.44 25.52 -7.95
CA VAL A 160 8.62 26.97 -8.05
C VAL A 160 10.05 27.29 -8.47
N PRO A 161 10.32 28.47 -9.10
CA PRO A 161 11.69 28.88 -9.40
C PRO A 161 12.53 29.02 -8.12
N ASP A 162 13.79 28.62 -8.17
CA ASP A 162 14.73 28.76 -7.06
C ASP A 162 15.52 30.07 -7.22
N ARG A 163 15.19 31.07 -6.43
CA ARG A 163 15.82 32.40 -6.44
C ARG A 163 16.39 32.70 -5.05
N PRO A 164 17.42 33.59 -4.96
CA PRO A 164 18.07 33.89 -3.67
C PRO A 164 17.13 34.35 -2.53
N SER A 165 15.97 34.95 -2.88
CA SER A 165 15.00 35.46 -1.91
C SER A 165 13.64 34.79 -1.99
N ASN A 166 13.45 33.81 -2.89
CA ASN A 166 12.18 33.12 -3.09
C ASN A 166 12.45 31.74 -3.72
N ASN A 167 12.43 30.70 -2.92
CA ASN A 167 12.67 29.32 -3.30
C ASN A 167 11.56 28.39 -2.77
N GLY A 168 11.59 27.15 -3.16
CA GLY A 168 10.72 26.11 -2.61
C GLY A 168 11.00 25.84 -1.13
N GLN A 169 10.00 25.29 -0.44
CA GLN A 169 10.17 24.82 0.95
C GLN A 169 11.04 23.57 1.00
N ILE A 170 11.00 22.74 -0.03
CA ILE A 170 11.90 21.61 -0.28
C ILE A 170 12.84 22.02 -1.40
N ARG A 171 14.14 21.96 -1.20
CA ARG A 171 15.12 22.31 -2.24
C ARG A 171 15.95 21.08 -2.61
N ILE A 172 16.11 20.85 -3.90
CA ILE A 172 16.90 19.73 -4.43
C ILE A 172 18.20 20.25 -5.01
N LEU A 173 19.33 19.70 -4.54
CA LEU A 173 20.65 20.20 -4.86
C LEU A 173 21.72 19.12 -4.95
N PHE A 174 22.77 19.40 -5.70
CA PHE A 174 24.05 18.71 -5.56
C PHE A 174 24.92 19.36 -4.48
N ALA A 175 25.69 18.53 -3.76
CA ALA A 175 26.78 18.97 -2.90
C ALA A 175 27.96 18.01 -2.96
N ASN A 176 29.08 18.39 -2.33
CA ASN A 176 30.29 17.56 -2.26
C ASN A 176 30.30 16.67 -1.01
N ASP A 177 29.47 17.01 -0.03
CA ASP A 177 29.55 16.46 1.33
C ASP A 177 28.86 15.09 1.50
N PRO A 178 27.74 14.75 0.81
CA PRO A 178 27.07 13.48 1.06
C PRO A 178 27.89 12.31 0.57
N ALA A 179 27.94 11.22 1.37
CA ALA A 179 28.51 9.96 0.94
C ALA A 179 27.75 9.40 -0.27
N TYR A 180 26.41 9.59 -0.31
CA TYR A 180 25.55 9.31 -1.46
C TYR A 180 24.43 10.34 -1.58
N ALA A 181 23.43 10.30 -0.71
CA ALA A 181 22.33 11.28 -0.62
C ALA A 181 21.83 11.34 0.82
N TYR A 182 21.19 12.43 1.18
CA TYR A 182 20.39 12.55 2.40
C TYR A 182 19.37 13.68 2.27
N SER A 183 18.36 13.65 3.14
CA SER A 183 17.34 14.69 3.22
C SER A 183 17.17 15.17 4.65
N TYR A 184 16.78 16.43 4.81
CA TYR A 184 16.40 17.00 6.09
C TYR A 184 14.93 16.74 6.37
N ALA A 185 14.59 16.42 7.61
CA ALA A 185 13.21 16.30 8.04
C ALA A 185 12.48 17.65 8.00
N PRO A 186 11.14 17.66 7.85
CA PRO A 186 10.36 18.88 7.99
C PRO A 186 10.62 19.65 9.30
N GLY A 187 10.46 20.97 9.28
CA GLY A 187 10.50 21.81 10.49
C GLY A 187 11.87 22.35 10.92
N LEU A 188 12.94 22.02 10.20
CA LEU A 188 14.27 22.64 10.37
C LEU A 188 14.42 23.86 9.44
N GLU A 189 15.47 24.70 9.62
CA GLU A 189 15.75 25.83 8.72
C GLU A 189 16.01 25.37 7.28
N THR A 190 16.68 24.21 7.14
CA THR A 190 16.89 23.50 5.86
C THR A 190 15.90 22.33 5.70
N GLY A 191 14.77 22.38 6.41
CA GLY A 191 13.83 21.28 6.47
C GLY A 191 13.32 20.90 5.09
N GLY A 192 13.35 19.60 4.78
CA GLY A 192 12.95 19.05 3.51
C GLY A 192 14.00 19.13 2.40
N ASP A 193 15.14 19.82 2.58
CA ASP A 193 16.18 19.90 1.54
C ASP A 193 16.76 18.52 1.24
N ILE A 194 16.90 18.20 -0.05
CA ILE A 194 17.40 16.93 -0.56
C ILE A 194 18.78 17.17 -1.18
N VAL A 195 19.79 16.57 -0.57
CA VAL A 195 21.19 16.75 -0.92
C VAL A 195 21.74 15.50 -1.59
N LEU A 196 22.11 15.62 -2.85
CA LEU A 196 22.62 14.53 -3.68
C LEU A 196 24.14 14.66 -3.87
N SER A 197 24.84 13.54 -3.86
CA SER A 197 26.28 13.51 -4.14
C SER A 197 26.54 13.65 -5.63
N ARG A 198 27.29 14.68 -6.00
CA ARG A 198 27.76 14.89 -7.37
C ARG A 198 28.64 13.73 -7.88
N ASN A 199 29.37 13.08 -6.98
CA ASN A 199 30.31 12.03 -7.34
C ASN A 199 29.63 10.74 -7.83
N TYR A 200 28.40 10.48 -7.39
CA TYR A 200 27.66 9.28 -7.81
C TYR A 200 26.92 9.45 -9.14
N GLU A 201 26.71 10.69 -9.59
CA GLU A 201 26.04 10.91 -10.87
C GLU A 201 26.86 10.41 -12.07
N ILE A 202 28.18 10.31 -11.92
CA ILE A 202 29.07 9.79 -12.97
C ILE A 202 29.14 8.24 -13.00
N ASP A 203 28.60 7.56 -11.96
CA ASP A 203 28.57 6.10 -11.89
C ASP A 203 27.22 5.57 -12.42
N PRO A 204 27.22 4.86 -13.55
CA PRO A 204 25.97 4.36 -14.15
C PRO A 204 25.15 3.45 -13.24
N GLN A 205 25.77 2.80 -12.24
CA GLN A 205 25.08 1.91 -11.31
C GLN A 205 24.31 2.68 -10.24
N PHE A 206 24.75 3.88 -9.87
CA PHE A 206 24.25 4.64 -8.75
C PHE A 206 23.69 6.03 -9.14
N SER A 207 23.80 6.39 -10.42
CA SER A 207 23.34 7.70 -10.92
C SER A 207 21.86 7.94 -10.63
N PHE A 208 21.54 9.11 -10.12
CA PHE A 208 20.17 9.58 -9.87
C PHE A 208 19.40 9.87 -11.17
N SER A 209 20.09 9.93 -12.31
CA SER A 209 19.50 10.06 -13.66
C SER A 209 18.96 8.76 -14.22
N GLN A 210 19.07 7.63 -13.47
CA GLN A 210 18.52 6.34 -13.89
C GLN A 210 16.99 6.40 -14.00
N SER A 211 16.45 5.53 -14.88
CA SER A 211 15.00 5.36 -15.03
C SER A 211 14.35 4.65 -13.82
N PRO A 212 13.02 4.74 -13.67
CA PRO A 212 12.27 3.97 -12.69
C PRO A 212 12.69 2.49 -12.63
N GLY A 213 12.64 1.88 -11.45
CA GLY A 213 13.07 0.49 -11.23
C GLY A 213 14.56 0.30 -10.98
N ASN A 214 15.37 1.35 -11.11
CA ASN A 214 16.81 1.32 -10.84
C ASN A 214 17.15 1.92 -9.47
N PHE A 215 18.37 1.62 -9.00
CA PHE A 215 18.81 2.00 -7.66
C PHE A 215 18.80 3.52 -7.44
N GLY A 216 19.34 4.31 -8.37
CA GLY A 216 19.41 5.77 -8.23
C GLY A 216 18.04 6.42 -8.22
N TYR A 217 17.09 5.92 -9.04
CA TYR A 217 15.71 6.38 -9.02
C TYR A 217 15.02 6.04 -7.69
N GLN A 218 15.13 4.78 -7.24
CA GLN A 218 14.61 4.36 -5.92
C GLN A 218 15.14 5.27 -4.81
N ARG A 219 16.40 5.69 -4.90
CA ARG A 219 16.99 6.58 -3.90
C ARG A 219 16.33 7.97 -3.90
N LEU A 220 15.94 8.50 -5.05
CA LEU A 220 15.16 9.74 -5.10
C LEU A 220 13.79 9.58 -4.44
N VAL A 221 13.10 8.45 -4.68
CA VAL A 221 11.84 8.13 -3.99
C VAL A 221 12.04 8.14 -2.48
N HIS A 222 13.10 7.50 -1.99
CA HIS A 222 13.48 7.43 -0.59
C HIS A 222 13.75 8.81 0.02
N GLU A 223 14.59 9.64 -0.61
CA GLU A 223 14.92 10.97 -0.09
C GLU A 223 13.72 11.91 -0.05
N ILE A 224 12.83 11.84 -1.04
CA ILE A 224 11.57 12.61 -1.04
C ILE A 224 10.66 12.12 0.11
N GLY A 225 10.63 10.82 0.41
CA GLY A 225 9.93 10.29 1.57
C GLY A 225 10.41 10.91 2.88
N HIS A 226 11.74 11.06 3.07
CA HIS A 226 12.31 11.76 4.24
C HIS A 226 11.92 13.23 4.28
N ALA A 227 11.99 13.93 3.15
CA ALA A 227 11.60 15.33 3.04
C ALA A 227 10.11 15.55 3.38
N LEU A 228 9.28 14.52 3.23
CA LEU A 228 7.86 14.52 3.60
C LEU A 228 7.59 14.01 5.03
N GLY A 229 8.62 13.60 5.80
CA GLY A 229 8.48 13.22 7.20
C GLY A 229 8.56 11.72 7.48
N LEU A 230 8.86 10.89 6.47
CA LEU A 230 9.12 9.46 6.69
C LEU A 230 10.54 9.25 7.23
N ARG A 231 10.75 8.19 8.01
CA ARG A 231 12.05 7.73 8.46
C ARG A 231 12.35 6.32 7.93
N GLN A 232 13.58 5.90 8.10
CA GLN A 232 13.94 4.50 7.85
C GLN A 232 13.17 3.56 8.79
N PRO A 233 12.69 2.42 8.26
CA PRO A 233 11.87 1.48 9.04
C PRO A 233 12.67 0.72 10.10
N ASN A 234 14.02 0.76 10.04
CA ASN A 234 14.89 0.03 10.94
C ASN A 234 16.16 0.83 11.24
N ASN A 235 16.94 0.38 12.21
CA ASN A 235 18.24 0.97 12.53
C ASN A 235 19.35 0.29 11.70
N TYR A 236 19.81 0.96 10.66
CA TYR A 236 20.86 0.47 9.75
C TYR A 236 22.27 0.90 10.18
N THR A 237 22.60 0.75 11.47
CA THR A 237 23.92 1.12 12.00
C THR A 237 25.06 0.38 11.28
N GLY A 238 26.11 1.13 10.92
CA GLY A 238 27.28 0.56 10.24
C GLY A 238 27.19 0.51 8.74
N PHE A 239 26.11 0.98 8.11
CA PHE A 239 26.01 1.08 6.67
C PHE A 239 26.83 2.27 6.14
N ALA A 240 27.53 2.07 5.00
CA ALA A 240 28.43 3.09 4.43
C ALA A 240 27.70 4.37 3.95
N PHE A 241 26.40 4.30 3.78
CA PHE A 241 25.51 5.39 3.35
C PHE A 241 24.71 5.97 4.52
N ALA A 242 25.32 6.01 5.73
CA ALA A 242 24.69 6.63 6.90
C ALA A 242 24.24 8.05 6.56
N GLU A 243 22.94 8.28 6.67
CA GLU A 243 22.30 9.54 6.36
C GLU A 243 22.58 10.60 7.41
N ARG A 244 22.60 11.87 6.99
CA ARG A 244 22.60 13.02 7.87
C ARG A 244 21.31 13.83 7.64
N PRO A 245 20.69 14.35 8.71
CA PRO A 245 20.91 14.06 10.11
C PRO A 245 20.45 12.63 10.47
N THR A 246 21.16 11.97 11.40
CA THR A 246 20.69 10.70 11.95
C THR A 246 19.40 10.96 12.70
N PHE A 247 18.29 10.48 12.17
CA PHE A 247 17.04 10.46 12.91
C PHE A 247 17.22 9.63 14.18
N PRO A 248 16.73 10.11 15.34
CA PRO A 248 16.87 9.34 16.56
C PRO A 248 16.28 7.94 16.35
N ALA A 249 17.06 6.91 16.65
CA ALA A 249 16.70 5.49 16.54
C ALA A 249 15.67 5.07 17.62
N GLN A 250 14.72 5.94 17.93
CA GLN A 250 13.69 5.70 18.93
C GLN A 250 12.34 5.52 18.26
N GLY A 251 11.88 4.30 18.28
CA GLY A 251 10.57 3.90 17.76
C GLY A 251 10.57 2.42 17.38
N PRO A 252 9.40 1.84 17.17
CA PRO A 252 9.27 0.47 16.68
C PRO A 252 9.96 0.33 15.31
N SER A 253 10.53 -0.84 15.06
CA SER A 253 11.12 -1.20 13.77
C SER A 253 10.22 -2.21 13.06
N LEU A 254 10.23 -2.20 11.72
CA LEU A 254 9.61 -3.27 10.94
C LEU A 254 10.28 -4.61 11.28
N SER A 255 9.51 -5.68 11.22
CA SER A 255 10.08 -7.03 11.23
C SER A 255 10.98 -7.23 10.01
N PHE A 256 11.98 -8.09 10.11
CA PHE A 256 12.90 -8.34 9.00
C PHE A 256 12.22 -8.88 7.73
N VAL A 257 11.06 -9.53 7.86
CA VAL A 257 10.22 -9.97 6.75
C VAL A 257 9.55 -8.78 6.04
N GLN A 258 9.15 -7.76 6.80
CA GLN A 258 8.45 -6.58 6.27
C GLN A 258 9.42 -5.49 5.79
N ASP A 259 10.64 -5.45 6.34
CA ASP A 259 11.65 -4.45 6.03
C ASP A 259 12.33 -4.74 4.69
N ASN A 260 11.64 -4.43 3.60
CA ASN A 260 12.16 -4.56 2.24
C ASN A 260 11.45 -3.58 1.28
N ASN A 261 12.03 -3.41 0.10
CA ASN A 261 11.53 -2.46 -0.91
C ASN A 261 10.24 -2.90 -1.63
N SER A 262 9.62 -4.00 -1.26
CA SER A 262 8.26 -4.34 -1.71
C SER A 262 7.18 -3.72 -0.81
N ASN A 263 7.53 -3.37 0.42
CA ASN A 263 6.62 -2.78 1.39
C ASN A 263 6.85 -1.27 1.56
N THR A 264 8.11 -0.82 1.50
CA THR A 264 8.48 0.58 1.72
C THR A 264 9.73 0.96 0.93
N ALA A 265 9.69 2.11 0.28
CA ALA A 265 10.85 2.72 -0.36
C ALA A 265 11.91 3.17 0.66
N MET A 266 11.52 3.31 1.95
CA MET A 266 12.42 3.72 3.03
C MET A 266 13.35 2.59 3.49
N SER A 267 13.16 1.35 3.01
CA SER A 267 14.03 0.22 3.35
C SER A 267 15.32 0.21 2.52
N PHE A 268 16.43 -0.17 3.18
CA PHE A 268 17.69 -0.50 2.50
C PHE A 268 17.79 -1.97 2.07
N ASN A 269 16.88 -2.82 2.52
CA ASN A 269 16.81 -4.20 2.08
C ASN A 269 16.12 -4.26 0.73
N THR A 270 16.86 -4.57 -0.32
CA THR A 270 16.36 -4.61 -1.69
C THR A 270 16.10 -6.05 -2.13
N ALA A 271 14.88 -6.31 -2.59
CA ALA A 271 14.48 -7.55 -3.24
C ALA A 271 14.08 -7.24 -4.69
N GLY A 272 14.70 -7.89 -5.65
CA GLY A 272 14.41 -7.69 -7.08
C GLY A 272 14.76 -6.29 -7.61
N VAL A 273 13.85 -5.71 -8.40
CA VAL A 273 14.04 -4.40 -9.00
C VAL A 273 13.81 -3.27 -7.98
N GLY A 274 14.33 -2.08 -8.26
CA GLY A 274 14.05 -0.89 -7.50
C GLY A 274 12.59 -0.45 -7.64
N VAL A 275 12.12 0.37 -6.69
CA VAL A 275 10.77 0.91 -6.74
C VAL A 275 10.66 2.05 -7.76
N SER A 276 9.47 2.19 -8.34
CA SER A 276 9.12 3.28 -9.26
C SER A 276 8.22 4.34 -8.63
N THR A 277 7.54 3.99 -7.54
CA THR A 277 6.63 4.86 -6.77
C THR A 277 6.90 4.71 -5.27
N PRO A 278 6.32 5.54 -4.39
CA PRO A 278 6.16 5.20 -2.99
C PRO A 278 5.46 3.83 -2.86
N MET A 279 5.81 3.05 -1.83
CA MET A 279 5.26 1.72 -1.64
C MET A 279 4.07 1.73 -0.64
N PRO A 280 3.31 0.65 -0.48
CA PRO A 280 2.08 0.67 0.30
C PRO A 280 2.22 1.22 1.72
N TYR A 281 3.32 0.91 2.42
CA TYR A 281 3.55 1.42 3.77
C TYR A 281 3.92 2.91 3.80
N ASP A 282 4.64 3.40 2.78
CA ASP A 282 4.97 4.82 2.66
C ASP A 282 3.71 5.65 2.47
N MET A 283 2.84 5.24 1.53
CA MET A 283 1.57 5.89 1.26
C MET A 283 0.69 5.90 2.50
N ARG A 284 0.60 4.77 3.20
CA ARG A 284 -0.19 4.66 4.42
C ARG A 284 0.32 5.55 5.55
N ALA A 285 1.64 5.64 5.72
CA ALA A 285 2.27 6.51 6.71
C ALA A 285 2.00 8.00 6.41
N LEU A 286 2.06 8.40 5.14
CA LEU A 286 1.74 9.77 4.72
C LEU A 286 0.26 10.10 4.90
N GLN A 287 -0.64 9.18 4.58
CA GLN A 287 -2.08 9.32 4.86
C GLN A 287 -2.36 9.48 6.35
N PHE A 288 -1.61 8.77 7.20
CA PHE A 288 -1.70 8.94 8.65
C PHE A 288 -1.23 10.33 9.09
N LEU A 289 -0.11 10.84 8.55
CA LEU A 289 0.44 12.16 8.89
C LEU A 289 -0.44 13.32 8.42
N TYR A 290 -0.99 13.23 7.22
CA TYR A 290 -1.57 14.36 6.51
C TYR A 290 -3.06 14.21 6.21
N GLY A 291 -3.61 13.01 6.35
CA GLY A 291 -4.96 12.67 5.90
C GLY A 291 -4.97 12.06 4.49
N PHE A 292 -6.15 11.63 4.06
CA PHE A 292 -6.34 11.02 2.75
C PHE A 292 -6.47 12.07 1.66
N SER A 293 -5.88 11.79 0.50
CA SER A 293 -6.18 12.48 -0.76
C SER A 293 -7.52 12.01 -1.31
N GLU A 294 -8.25 12.91 -1.98
CA GLU A 294 -9.42 12.59 -2.81
C GLU A 294 -9.01 12.38 -4.30
N GLY A 295 -7.72 12.27 -4.57
CA GLY A 295 -7.19 12.02 -5.92
C GLY A 295 -7.63 10.64 -6.44
N ASN A 296 -7.88 10.53 -7.76
CA ASN A 296 -8.39 9.33 -8.41
C ASN A 296 -9.68 8.81 -7.72
N SER A 297 -10.71 9.65 -7.63
CA SER A 297 -12.00 9.28 -7.02
C SER A 297 -13.08 9.02 -8.07
N GLY A 298 -12.70 8.93 -9.34
CA GLY A 298 -13.56 8.61 -10.48
C GLY A 298 -13.62 7.11 -10.76
N ASN A 299 -14.26 6.74 -11.85
CA ASN A 299 -14.18 5.38 -12.36
C ASN A 299 -12.98 5.28 -13.29
N ASP A 300 -11.90 4.69 -12.81
CA ASP A 300 -10.63 4.67 -13.49
C ASP A 300 -10.31 3.32 -14.15
N LEU A 301 -9.64 3.38 -15.30
CA LEU A 301 -9.19 2.20 -16.03
C LEU A 301 -7.66 2.16 -16.03
N TYR A 302 -7.08 1.23 -15.28
CA TYR A 302 -5.65 0.97 -15.22
C TYR A 302 -5.27 -0.14 -16.18
N GLN A 303 -4.65 0.21 -17.30
CA GLN A 303 -4.27 -0.77 -18.32
C GLN A 303 -2.81 -1.17 -18.19
N PHE A 304 -2.56 -2.48 -18.19
CA PHE A 304 -1.24 -3.06 -18.03
C PHE A 304 -0.81 -3.84 -19.28
N ASP A 305 0.44 -3.62 -19.67
CA ASP A 305 1.10 -4.36 -20.74
C ASP A 305 2.50 -4.84 -20.28
N GLY A 306 3.27 -5.45 -21.18
CA GLY A 306 4.62 -5.93 -20.86
C GLY A 306 5.59 -4.83 -20.43
N ASN A 307 5.35 -3.56 -20.74
CA ASN A 307 6.28 -2.45 -20.47
C ASN A 307 6.04 -1.80 -19.10
N ASN A 308 4.78 -1.70 -18.69
CA ASN A 308 4.40 -1.02 -17.45
C ASN A 308 4.08 -1.99 -16.29
N PHE A 309 4.20 -3.30 -16.53
CA PHE A 309 3.94 -4.35 -15.55
C PHE A 309 5.15 -5.27 -15.32
N ILE A 310 5.74 -5.85 -16.39
CA ILE A 310 6.84 -6.80 -16.24
C ILE A 310 8.12 -6.09 -15.81
N GLY A 311 8.69 -6.50 -14.68
CA GLY A 311 9.90 -5.88 -14.14
C GLY A 311 9.69 -4.48 -13.56
N VAL A 312 8.44 -4.10 -13.30
CA VAL A 312 8.08 -2.84 -12.63
C VAL A 312 7.64 -3.11 -11.19
N LYS A 313 8.12 -2.31 -10.25
CA LYS A 313 7.69 -2.34 -8.84
C LYS A 313 7.06 -0.99 -8.50
N GLN A 314 5.75 -0.99 -8.38
CA GLN A 314 4.95 0.23 -8.21
C GLN A 314 3.73 -0.02 -7.33
N THR A 315 3.13 1.05 -6.83
CA THR A 315 1.88 1.02 -6.07
C THR A 315 0.87 1.93 -6.73
N ILE A 316 -0.37 1.48 -6.80
CA ILE A 316 -1.51 2.27 -7.26
C ILE A 316 -2.28 2.75 -6.04
N TRP A 317 -2.58 4.04 -6.00
CA TRP A 317 -3.51 4.69 -5.07
C TRP A 317 -4.75 5.13 -5.83
N ASP A 318 -5.90 4.75 -5.31
CA ASP A 318 -7.21 5.19 -5.76
C ASP A 318 -8.09 5.48 -4.56
N ALA A 319 -8.74 6.65 -4.55
CA ALA A 319 -9.55 7.12 -3.43
C ALA A 319 -10.99 6.60 -3.49
N GLY A 320 -11.39 5.98 -4.61
CA GLY A 320 -12.71 5.38 -4.81
C GLY A 320 -13.32 5.69 -6.15
N GLY A 321 -14.30 4.93 -6.49
CA GLY A 321 -14.95 4.90 -7.80
C GLY A 321 -15.51 3.51 -8.05
N ILE A 322 -15.61 3.14 -9.31
CA ILE A 322 -15.75 1.77 -9.79
C ILE A 322 -14.59 1.54 -10.76
N ASP A 323 -13.54 0.93 -10.27
CA ASP A 323 -12.25 0.92 -10.93
C ASP A 323 -11.95 -0.44 -11.55
N THR A 324 -11.17 -0.42 -12.62
CA THR A 324 -10.85 -1.63 -13.38
C THR A 324 -9.35 -1.76 -13.58
N PHE A 325 -8.80 -2.91 -13.17
CA PHE A 325 -7.49 -3.36 -13.65
C PHE A 325 -7.67 -4.22 -14.89
N ASP A 326 -7.04 -3.81 -15.99
CA ASP A 326 -7.08 -4.50 -17.27
C ASP A 326 -5.70 -5.09 -17.61
N PHE A 327 -5.58 -6.40 -17.46
CA PHE A 327 -4.37 -7.18 -17.76
C PHE A 327 -4.45 -7.91 -19.12
N SER A 328 -5.48 -7.65 -19.92
CA SER A 328 -5.71 -8.36 -21.19
C SER A 328 -4.59 -8.18 -22.22
N ALA A 329 -3.80 -7.12 -22.10
CA ALA A 329 -2.66 -6.84 -22.97
C ALA A 329 -1.31 -7.39 -22.44
N LEU A 330 -1.32 -8.15 -21.34
CA LEU A 330 -0.12 -8.80 -20.86
C LEU A 330 0.39 -9.87 -21.83
N PRO A 331 1.72 -10.07 -21.92
CA PRO A 331 2.27 -11.11 -22.78
C PRO A 331 1.87 -12.51 -22.30
N ALA A 332 1.59 -13.41 -23.25
CA ALA A 332 1.23 -14.80 -22.95
C ALA A 332 2.48 -15.61 -22.51
N ILE A 333 3.03 -15.29 -21.34
CA ILE A 333 4.22 -15.93 -20.78
C ILE A 333 3.98 -16.37 -19.32
N GLY A 334 4.13 -17.67 -19.07
CA GLY A 334 3.94 -18.23 -17.73
C GLY A 334 2.50 -18.14 -17.27
N SER A 335 2.30 -17.70 -16.04
CA SER A 335 1.01 -17.49 -15.40
C SER A 335 1.10 -16.28 -14.48
N TYR A 336 -0.03 -15.65 -14.20
CA TYR A 336 -0.06 -14.46 -13.35
C TYR A 336 -0.81 -14.71 -12.04
N PHE A 337 -0.50 -13.86 -11.09
CA PHE A 337 -1.16 -13.75 -9.80
C PHE A 337 -1.68 -12.32 -9.65
N PHE A 338 -2.97 -12.18 -9.40
CA PHE A 338 -3.63 -10.91 -9.21
C PHE A 338 -4.34 -10.90 -7.87
N ASP A 339 -4.00 -9.94 -7.01
CA ASP A 339 -4.60 -9.76 -5.69
C ASP A 339 -5.26 -8.39 -5.62
N MET A 340 -6.60 -8.38 -5.56
CA MET A 340 -7.41 -7.17 -5.50
C MET A 340 -7.54 -6.59 -4.09
N ASN A 341 -6.92 -7.20 -3.10
CA ASN A 341 -6.97 -6.70 -1.73
C ASN A 341 -6.02 -5.53 -1.50
N GLU A 342 -6.34 -4.68 -0.53
CA GLU A 342 -5.45 -3.62 -0.07
C GLU A 342 -4.08 -4.18 0.36
N GLY A 343 -3.00 -3.59 -0.10
CA GLY A 343 -1.64 -4.10 0.11
C GLY A 343 -1.31 -5.33 -0.73
N GLY A 344 -2.26 -5.85 -1.50
CA GLY A 344 -2.08 -6.98 -2.40
C GLY A 344 -1.11 -6.67 -3.55
N VAL A 345 -0.53 -7.73 -4.12
CA VAL A 345 0.41 -7.63 -5.24
C VAL A 345 -0.09 -8.38 -6.46
N SER A 346 -0.09 -7.71 -7.60
CA SER A 346 -0.31 -8.31 -8.90
C SER A 346 1.04 -8.48 -9.62
N THR A 347 1.37 -9.70 -10.05
CA THR A 347 2.68 -10.01 -10.65
C THR A 347 2.63 -11.31 -11.48
N ASN A 348 3.69 -11.61 -12.22
CA ASN A 348 3.86 -12.95 -12.77
C ASN A 348 4.15 -13.95 -11.63
N GLN A 349 3.55 -15.12 -11.63
CA GLN A 349 3.72 -16.11 -10.55
C GLN A 349 5.20 -16.51 -10.34
N SER A 350 6.02 -16.49 -11.40
CA SER A 350 7.44 -16.75 -11.29
C SER A 350 8.21 -15.63 -10.56
N ALA A 351 7.66 -14.46 -10.42
CA ALA A 351 8.25 -13.33 -9.70
C ALA A 351 7.78 -13.25 -8.24
N LEU A 352 6.66 -13.91 -7.90
CA LEU A 352 6.10 -13.93 -6.57
C LEU A 352 7.07 -14.61 -5.59
N ASN A 353 7.50 -13.88 -4.56
CA ASN A 353 8.48 -14.35 -3.57
C ASN A 353 9.80 -14.91 -4.17
N ALA A 354 10.14 -14.51 -5.39
CA ALA A 354 11.29 -15.07 -6.13
C ALA A 354 12.63 -14.40 -5.78
N SER A 355 12.63 -13.23 -5.17
CA SER A 355 13.85 -12.55 -4.73
C SER A 355 14.11 -12.80 -3.26
N THR A 356 15.36 -13.12 -2.94
CA THR A 356 15.82 -13.28 -1.55
C THR A 356 16.73 -12.12 -1.15
N TYR A 357 16.67 -11.74 0.11
CA TYR A 357 17.55 -10.73 0.71
C TYR A 357 17.97 -11.16 2.12
N LEU A 358 19.16 -10.72 2.53
CA LEU A 358 19.60 -10.81 3.91
C LEU A 358 19.30 -9.46 4.57
N ALA A 359 18.40 -9.48 5.57
CA ALA A 359 18.02 -8.24 6.23
C ALA A 359 19.22 -7.65 7.00
N ILE A 360 19.42 -6.35 6.83
CA ILE A 360 20.49 -5.61 7.50
C ILE A 360 20.27 -5.66 9.00
N ASN A 361 21.31 -5.97 9.75
CA ASN A 361 21.31 -6.14 11.21
C ASN A 361 20.50 -7.33 11.74
N ASP A 362 20.01 -8.23 10.88
CA ASP A 362 19.44 -9.48 11.36
C ASP A 362 20.54 -10.40 11.92
N PRO A 363 20.51 -10.73 13.23
CA PRO A 363 21.51 -11.60 13.83
C PRO A 363 21.43 -13.05 13.33
N THR A 364 20.30 -13.47 12.78
CA THR A 364 20.08 -14.84 12.32
C THR A 364 20.71 -15.11 10.98
N GLN A 365 20.89 -14.08 10.14
CA GLN A 365 21.40 -14.19 8.76
C GLN A 365 20.60 -15.15 7.89
N PHE A 366 19.31 -15.37 8.19
CA PHE A 366 18.42 -16.13 7.33
C PHE A 366 17.96 -15.29 6.13
N PRO A 367 17.88 -15.89 4.94
CA PRO A 367 17.30 -15.19 3.79
C PRO A 367 15.80 -15.09 3.92
N TYR A 368 15.27 -13.89 3.65
CA TYR A 368 13.84 -13.61 3.51
C TYR A 368 13.50 -13.50 2.03
N SER A 369 12.23 -13.75 1.68
CA SER A 369 11.76 -13.68 0.31
C SER A 369 10.75 -12.55 0.13
N ALA A 370 10.79 -11.92 -1.05
CA ALA A 370 9.80 -10.96 -1.49
C ALA A 370 9.63 -11.05 -3.01
N SER A 371 8.60 -10.41 -3.55
CA SER A 371 8.39 -10.39 -4.99
C SER A 371 9.49 -9.60 -5.70
N SER A 372 9.97 -10.14 -6.82
CA SER A 372 11.03 -9.51 -7.60
C SER A 372 10.57 -8.19 -8.21
N TYR A 373 9.31 -8.13 -8.62
CA TYR A 373 8.59 -6.96 -9.09
C TYR A 373 7.09 -7.18 -8.86
N GLY A 374 6.27 -6.15 -9.08
CA GLY A 374 4.81 -6.24 -9.01
C GLY A 374 4.15 -4.88 -8.87
N THR A 375 2.88 -4.84 -9.23
CA THR A 375 1.99 -3.72 -8.98
C THR A 375 1.22 -3.99 -7.70
N TYR A 376 1.37 -3.11 -6.72
CA TYR A 376 0.73 -3.20 -5.41
C TYR A 376 -0.48 -2.28 -5.34
N LEU A 377 -1.47 -2.64 -4.55
CA LEU A 377 -2.55 -1.74 -4.17
C LEU A 377 -2.20 -1.04 -2.85
N ALA A 378 -2.36 0.26 -2.82
CA ALA A 378 -2.19 1.01 -1.58
C ALA A 378 -3.29 0.65 -0.56
N TYR A 379 -3.01 0.82 0.72
CA TYR A 379 -4.02 0.68 1.76
C TYR A 379 -5.05 1.81 1.65
N GLY A 380 -6.33 1.46 1.68
CA GLY A 380 -7.45 2.37 1.48
C GLY A 380 -7.95 2.43 0.04
N THR A 381 -7.30 1.74 -0.90
CA THR A 381 -7.80 1.58 -2.27
C THR A 381 -8.82 0.44 -2.32
N SER A 382 -9.97 0.69 -2.94
CA SER A 382 -10.95 -0.34 -3.34
C SER A 382 -10.83 -0.57 -4.84
N LEU A 383 -10.86 -1.82 -5.26
CA LEU A 383 -10.85 -2.21 -6.66
C LEU A 383 -12.05 -3.13 -6.92
N GLU A 384 -12.90 -2.77 -7.86
CA GLU A 384 -14.15 -3.50 -8.11
C GLU A 384 -14.02 -4.47 -9.27
N ASN A 385 -13.27 -4.13 -10.31
CA ASN A 385 -13.23 -4.95 -11.52
C ASN A 385 -11.81 -5.36 -11.90
N LEU A 386 -11.71 -6.59 -12.43
CA LEU A 386 -10.47 -7.11 -12.98
C LEU A 386 -10.73 -7.86 -14.28
N GLN A 387 -10.00 -7.49 -15.31
CA GLN A 387 -9.85 -8.24 -16.55
C GLN A 387 -8.50 -8.94 -16.52
N GLY A 388 -8.52 -10.28 -16.51
CA GLY A 388 -7.34 -11.12 -16.46
C GLY A 388 -6.56 -11.17 -17.76
N SER A 389 -5.48 -11.93 -17.75
CA SER A 389 -4.53 -12.08 -18.85
C SER A 389 -4.97 -13.11 -19.90
N PRO A 390 -4.22 -13.28 -21.02
CA PRO A 390 -4.51 -14.32 -21.99
C PRO A 390 -3.94 -15.71 -21.63
N VAL A 391 -3.46 -15.93 -20.41
CA VAL A 391 -2.89 -17.20 -19.90
C VAL A 391 -3.42 -17.51 -18.51
N ASN A 392 -3.11 -18.69 -17.97
CA ASN A 392 -3.59 -19.14 -16.66
C ASN A 392 -3.31 -18.13 -15.54
N ASP A 393 -4.33 -17.69 -14.86
CA ASP A 393 -4.29 -16.73 -13.78
C ASP A 393 -4.75 -17.33 -12.45
N LEU A 394 -4.19 -16.84 -11.38
CA LEU A 394 -4.75 -16.95 -10.03
C LEU A 394 -5.24 -15.57 -9.62
N ILE A 395 -6.55 -15.42 -9.44
CA ILE A 395 -7.18 -14.14 -9.12
C ILE A 395 -7.83 -14.23 -7.73
N LEU A 396 -7.44 -13.31 -6.86
CA LEU A 396 -8.04 -13.10 -5.55
C LEU A 396 -8.84 -11.80 -5.57
N GLY A 397 -10.15 -11.91 -5.45
CA GLY A 397 -11.04 -10.78 -5.20
C GLY A 397 -10.89 -10.24 -3.77
N ASN A 398 -11.64 -9.20 -3.46
CA ASN A 398 -11.64 -8.52 -2.17
C ASN A 398 -13.04 -8.59 -1.53
N PRO A 399 -13.27 -8.00 -0.34
CA PRO A 399 -14.59 -8.02 0.30
C PRO A 399 -15.68 -7.16 -0.35
N ALA A 400 -15.39 -6.41 -1.42
CA ALA A 400 -16.40 -5.66 -2.17
C ALA A 400 -17.12 -6.57 -3.18
N ALA A 401 -18.20 -6.07 -3.80
CA ALA A 401 -18.78 -6.72 -4.96
C ALA A 401 -17.85 -6.56 -6.15
N ASN A 402 -17.23 -7.64 -6.61
CA ASN A 402 -16.26 -7.61 -7.69
C ASN A 402 -16.86 -8.09 -9.04
N GLY A 403 -16.36 -7.50 -10.13
CA GLY A 403 -16.52 -7.99 -11.49
C GLY A 403 -15.21 -8.59 -11.99
N ILE A 404 -15.08 -9.92 -12.00
CA ILE A 404 -13.83 -10.61 -12.36
C ILE A 404 -14.04 -11.40 -13.66
N ASN A 405 -13.17 -11.17 -14.63
CA ASN A 405 -13.06 -12.00 -15.82
C ASN A 405 -11.65 -12.60 -15.87
N GLY A 406 -11.53 -13.94 -15.84
CA GLY A 406 -10.24 -14.65 -15.88
C GLY A 406 -9.44 -14.36 -17.14
N GLY A 407 -10.12 -14.20 -18.26
CA GLY A 407 -9.48 -13.91 -19.54
C GLY A 407 -9.36 -15.16 -20.39
N GLY A 408 -8.19 -15.66 -20.61
CA GLY A 408 -7.99 -16.91 -21.33
C GLY A 408 -6.90 -17.75 -20.70
N GLY A 409 -7.10 -19.05 -20.72
CA GLY A 409 -6.26 -19.99 -19.99
C GLY A 409 -7.08 -20.80 -18.99
N ASP A 410 -6.45 -21.69 -18.25
CA ASP A 410 -7.11 -22.42 -17.16
C ASP A 410 -6.96 -21.58 -15.87
N ASP A 411 -8.00 -20.82 -15.50
CA ASP A 411 -7.93 -19.81 -14.44
C ASP A 411 -8.46 -20.33 -13.08
N LEU A 412 -7.94 -19.79 -12.00
CA LEU A 412 -8.44 -20.01 -10.64
C LEU A 412 -8.99 -18.70 -10.09
N LEU A 413 -10.30 -18.60 -9.94
CA LEU A 413 -11.01 -17.41 -9.48
C LEU A 413 -11.53 -17.61 -8.07
N ILE A 414 -11.16 -16.69 -7.17
CA ILE A 414 -11.67 -16.59 -5.80
C ILE A 414 -12.32 -15.21 -5.70
N GLY A 415 -13.67 -15.13 -5.71
CA GLY A 415 -14.40 -13.85 -5.61
C GLY A 415 -14.13 -13.15 -4.28
N GLY A 416 -14.12 -13.90 -3.19
CA GLY A 416 -13.97 -13.38 -1.84
C GLY A 416 -15.32 -13.20 -1.16
N LEU A 417 -15.40 -12.19 -0.26
CA LEU A 417 -16.67 -11.84 0.36
C LEU A 417 -17.47 -10.93 -0.57
N GLY A 418 -18.79 -11.02 -0.49
CA GLY A 418 -19.66 -10.11 -1.23
C GLY A 418 -20.42 -10.83 -2.36
N PRO A 419 -21.25 -10.11 -3.10
CA PRO A 419 -21.90 -10.67 -4.28
C PRO A 419 -21.06 -10.37 -5.54
N ASP A 420 -20.31 -11.35 -6.03
CA ASP A 420 -19.41 -11.17 -7.14
C ASP A 420 -20.04 -11.58 -8.49
N THR A 421 -19.53 -11.01 -9.57
CA THR A 421 -19.84 -11.42 -10.93
C THR A 421 -18.58 -11.98 -11.57
N LEU A 422 -18.60 -13.29 -11.81
CA LEU A 422 -17.41 -14.04 -12.24
C LEU A 422 -17.63 -14.58 -13.67
N ALA A 423 -16.60 -14.45 -14.49
CA ALA A 423 -16.48 -15.10 -15.78
C ALA A 423 -15.11 -15.77 -15.85
N GLY A 424 -15.07 -17.06 -16.20
CA GLY A 424 -13.80 -17.76 -16.42
C GLY A 424 -13.17 -17.38 -17.75
N GLY A 425 -13.97 -17.32 -18.79
CA GLY A 425 -13.52 -17.11 -20.16
C GLY A 425 -13.25 -18.43 -20.88
N PRO A 426 -12.41 -18.41 -21.94
CA PRO A 426 -11.99 -19.63 -22.63
C PRO A 426 -10.93 -20.42 -21.83
N GLY A 427 -11.28 -21.61 -21.38
CA GLY A 427 -10.36 -22.49 -20.66
C GLY A 427 -11.08 -23.51 -19.79
N ARG A 428 -10.35 -24.13 -18.89
CA ARG A 428 -10.89 -24.98 -17.82
C ARG A 428 -10.75 -24.25 -16.49
N ASP A 429 -11.77 -23.49 -16.17
CA ASP A 429 -11.72 -22.56 -15.08
C ASP A 429 -12.20 -23.18 -13.76
N ARG A 430 -11.69 -22.66 -12.67
CA ARG A 430 -12.03 -23.12 -11.34
C ARG A 430 -12.55 -21.95 -10.51
N PHE A 431 -13.82 -22.01 -10.14
CA PHE A 431 -14.48 -21.05 -9.26
C PHE A 431 -14.46 -21.57 -7.84
N VAL A 432 -13.79 -20.87 -6.92
CA VAL A 432 -13.59 -21.31 -5.55
C VAL A 432 -14.67 -20.73 -4.64
N TYR A 433 -15.23 -21.59 -3.79
CA TYR A 433 -16.20 -21.20 -2.78
C TYR A 433 -15.83 -21.68 -1.39
N ALA A 434 -15.92 -20.78 -0.42
CA ALA A 434 -15.83 -21.05 1.01
C ALA A 434 -17.14 -20.63 1.72
N PRO A 435 -17.41 -21.13 2.92
CA PRO A 435 -18.58 -20.70 3.68
C PRO A 435 -18.52 -19.20 4.00
N GLY A 436 -19.58 -18.47 3.64
CA GLY A 436 -19.69 -17.03 3.92
C GLY A 436 -19.15 -16.10 2.85
N ASP A 437 -18.69 -16.62 1.72
CA ASP A 437 -18.17 -15.76 0.62
C ASP A 437 -19.26 -14.83 0.05
N GLY A 438 -20.50 -15.24 0.10
CA GLY A 438 -21.63 -14.48 -0.47
C GLY A 438 -22.41 -15.28 -1.50
N THR A 439 -23.17 -14.58 -2.33
CA THR A 439 -23.90 -15.18 -3.44
C THR A 439 -23.41 -14.60 -4.74
N ASP A 440 -22.69 -15.39 -5.51
CA ASP A 440 -22.07 -14.93 -6.75
C ASP A 440 -22.88 -15.29 -7.99
N LEU A 441 -22.63 -14.54 -9.02
CA LEU A 441 -23.13 -14.81 -10.37
C LEU A 441 -21.97 -15.32 -11.25
N ILE A 442 -22.03 -16.60 -11.66
CA ILE A 442 -21.12 -17.10 -12.70
C ILE A 442 -21.83 -16.99 -14.05
N THR A 443 -21.23 -16.22 -14.96
CA THR A 443 -21.89 -15.79 -16.19
C THR A 443 -21.67 -16.70 -17.39
N ASP A 444 -20.64 -17.55 -17.38
CA ASP A 444 -20.16 -18.33 -18.54
C ASP A 444 -19.75 -19.77 -18.22
N PHE A 445 -20.16 -20.33 -17.08
CA PHE A 445 -19.76 -21.67 -16.64
C PHE A 445 -20.00 -22.76 -17.73
N ASN A 446 -18.91 -23.33 -18.21
CA ASN A 446 -18.92 -24.42 -19.17
C ASN A 446 -18.93 -25.78 -18.48
N VAL A 447 -20.06 -26.46 -18.45
CA VAL A 447 -20.24 -27.78 -17.79
C VAL A 447 -19.24 -28.85 -18.29
N ALA A 448 -18.70 -28.72 -19.49
CA ALA A 448 -17.76 -29.69 -20.06
C ALA A 448 -16.30 -29.49 -19.60
N GLU A 449 -15.96 -28.30 -19.14
CA GLU A 449 -14.58 -27.89 -18.90
C GLU A 449 -14.35 -27.37 -17.49
N ASP A 450 -15.33 -26.59 -16.93
CA ASP A 450 -15.15 -25.86 -15.69
C ASP A 450 -15.45 -26.66 -14.43
N LEU A 451 -14.96 -26.17 -13.30
CA LEU A 451 -15.08 -26.79 -11.99
C LEU A 451 -15.48 -25.78 -10.90
N ILE A 452 -16.44 -26.16 -10.07
CA ILE A 452 -16.69 -25.51 -8.78
C ILE A 452 -15.76 -26.15 -7.75
N ALA A 453 -14.83 -25.40 -7.20
CA ALA A 453 -13.87 -25.82 -6.20
C ALA A 453 -14.37 -25.44 -4.79
N LEU A 454 -14.56 -26.42 -3.94
CA LEU A 454 -15.19 -26.24 -2.63
C LEU A 454 -14.13 -26.30 -1.52
N ALA A 455 -14.00 -25.21 -0.76
CA ALA A 455 -13.16 -25.16 0.42
C ALA A 455 -13.83 -25.89 1.59
N ALA A 456 -13.05 -26.59 2.37
CA ALA A 456 -13.58 -27.29 3.55
C ALA A 456 -14.26 -26.29 4.53
N PRO A 457 -15.41 -26.61 5.13
CA PRO A 457 -16.05 -27.95 5.16
C PRO A 457 -17.08 -28.21 4.03
N LEU A 458 -17.13 -27.37 2.98
CA LEU A 458 -18.06 -27.61 1.87
C LEU A 458 -17.71 -28.89 1.12
N SER A 459 -18.73 -29.62 0.66
CA SER A 459 -18.62 -30.78 -0.21
C SER A 459 -19.83 -30.85 -1.12
N PHE A 460 -19.72 -31.56 -2.24
CA PHE A 460 -20.86 -31.72 -3.15
C PHE A 460 -22.09 -32.33 -2.47
N GLU A 461 -21.92 -33.30 -1.57
CA GLU A 461 -23.01 -33.94 -0.83
C GLU A 461 -23.71 -32.96 0.12
N GLY A 462 -23.04 -31.88 0.50
CA GLY A 462 -23.61 -30.80 1.33
C GLY A 462 -24.34 -29.74 0.53
N LEU A 463 -24.40 -29.86 -0.81
CA LEU A 463 -25.06 -28.87 -1.69
C LEU A 463 -26.37 -29.42 -2.26
N SER A 464 -27.37 -28.54 -2.41
CA SER A 464 -28.48 -28.71 -3.33
C SER A 464 -28.20 -27.96 -4.62
N VAL A 465 -28.44 -28.63 -5.75
CA VAL A 465 -28.35 -28.09 -7.11
C VAL A 465 -29.78 -27.89 -7.61
N GLU A 466 -30.24 -26.67 -7.69
CA GLU A 466 -31.65 -26.30 -7.91
C GLU A 466 -31.83 -25.57 -9.24
N ALA A 467 -32.85 -25.91 -10.00
CA ALA A 467 -33.22 -25.15 -11.21
C ALA A 467 -33.86 -23.81 -10.82
N SER A 468 -33.36 -22.73 -11.38
CA SER A 468 -33.88 -21.36 -11.24
C SER A 468 -34.19 -20.73 -12.59
N GLY A 469 -35.29 -21.16 -13.21
CA GLY A 469 -35.61 -20.78 -14.57
C GLY A 469 -34.69 -21.45 -15.60
N ALA A 470 -33.88 -20.68 -16.31
CA ALA A 470 -32.87 -21.18 -17.24
C ALA A 470 -31.49 -21.42 -16.53
N ASP A 471 -31.37 -21.03 -15.28
CA ASP A 471 -30.16 -21.00 -14.52
C ASP A 471 -30.11 -22.11 -13.45
N THR A 472 -28.97 -22.28 -12.82
CA THR A 472 -28.78 -23.22 -11.69
C THR A 472 -28.35 -22.47 -10.43
N LEU A 473 -29.05 -22.73 -9.33
CA LEU A 473 -28.73 -22.23 -8.02
C LEU A 473 -27.97 -23.31 -7.22
N LEU A 474 -26.83 -22.94 -6.66
CA LEU A 474 -26.08 -23.80 -5.73
C LEU A 474 -26.33 -23.32 -4.30
N ARG A 475 -26.83 -24.23 -3.44
CA ARG A 475 -27.20 -23.89 -2.06
C ARG A 475 -26.62 -24.91 -1.07
N VAL A 476 -26.14 -24.43 0.07
CA VAL A 476 -25.70 -25.28 1.19
C VAL A 476 -26.93 -25.83 1.93
N ILE A 477 -27.07 -27.17 2.00
CA ILE A 477 -28.26 -27.84 2.56
C ILE A 477 -28.44 -27.49 4.06
N GLY A 478 -27.36 -27.42 4.83
CA GLY A 478 -27.45 -27.24 6.30
C GLY A 478 -27.81 -25.83 6.73
N THR A 479 -27.31 -24.82 6.03
CA THR A 479 -27.49 -23.39 6.36
C THR A 479 -28.55 -22.71 5.50
N GLY A 480 -28.81 -23.23 4.31
CA GLY A 480 -29.64 -22.58 3.29
C GLY A 480 -28.91 -21.45 2.55
N GLU A 481 -27.63 -21.25 2.80
CA GLU A 481 -26.78 -20.28 2.12
C GLU A 481 -26.73 -20.55 0.62
N VAL A 482 -26.88 -19.52 -0.17
CA VAL A 482 -26.70 -19.57 -1.63
C VAL A 482 -25.26 -19.20 -1.93
N LEU A 483 -24.53 -20.13 -2.54
CA LEU A 483 -23.15 -19.88 -2.95
C LEU A 483 -23.09 -19.21 -4.31
N ALA A 484 -23.84 -19.74 -5.30
CA ALA A 484 -23.75 -19.22 -6.66
C ALA A 484 -25.06 -19.40 -7.45
N LEU A 485 -25.25 -18.50 -8.41
CA LEU A 485 -26.16 -18.63 -9.53
C LEU A 485 -25.33 -18.85 -10.81
N LEU A 486 -25.48 -20.03 -11.46
CA LEU A 486 -24.82 -20.34 -12.71
C LEU A 486 -25.78 -19.96 -13.87
N MET A 487 -25.46 -18.86 -14.56
CA MET A 487 -26.29 -18.28 -15.59
C MET A 487 -26.34 -19.18 -16.84
N GLY A 488 -27.53 -19.47 -17.32
CA GLY A 488 -27.74 -20.30 -18.52
C GLY A 488 -27.40 -21.78 -18.38
N VAL A 489 -27.04 -22.25 -17.19
CA VAL A 489 -26.70 -23.66 -16.91
C VAL A 489 -27.93 -24.42 -16.47
N ASN A 490 -28.22 -25.55 -17.12
CA ASN A 490 -29.29 -26.43 -16.71
C ASN A 490 -28.86 -27.33 -15.55
N ALA A 491 -29.57 -27.30 -14.42
CA ALA A 491 -29.23 -28.05 -13.21
C ALA A 491 -29.08 -29.57 -13.46
N SER A 492 -29.81 -30.14 -14.40
CA SER A 492 -29.75 -31.57 -14.73
C SER A 492 -28.46 -31.97 -15.48
N THR A 493 -27.66 -31.02 -15.98
CA THR A 493 -26.40 -31.30 -16.66
C THR A 493 -25.22 -31.32 -15.67
N LEU A 494 -25.42 -30.80 -14.46
CA LEU A 494 -24.37 -30.83 -13.41
C LEU A 494 -24.33 -32.21 -12.74
N SER A 495 -23.12 -32.65 -12.45
CA SER A 495 -22.83 -33.93 -11.80
C SER A 495 -21.70 -33.72 -10.77
N PRO A 496 -21.45 -34.71 -9.90
CA PRO A 496 -20.29 -34.62 -8.98
C PRO A 496 -18.93 -34.32 -9.65
N ALA A 497 -18.81 -34.63 -10.95
CA ALA A 497 -17.59 -34.37 -11.71
C ALA A 497 -17.33 -32.85 -11.94
N ASN A 498 -18.36 -32.01 -11.82
CA ASN A 498 -18.24 -30.54 -11.91
C ASN A 498 -17.84 -29.89 -10.58
N PHE A 499 -17.61 -30.70 -9.54
CA PHE A 499 -17.23 -30.22 -8.22
C PHE A 499 -15.97 -30.93 -7.74
N GLY A 500 -15.11 -30.21 -7.07
CA GLY A 500 -13.88 -30.76 -6.51
C GLY A 500 -13.48 -30.03 -5.22
N PRO A 501 -12.57 -30.61 -4.43
CA PRO A 501 -12.03 -29.91 -3.27
C PRO A 501 -11.13 -28.75 -3.72
N TYR A 502 -11.13 -27.68 -2.91
CA TYR A 502 -10.13 -26.64 -2.92
C TYR A 502 -9.17 -26.86 -1.75
N GLY A 503 -7.87 -27.10 -2.05
CA GLY A 503 -6.80 -27.42 -1.08
C GLY A 503 -6.11 -28.73 -1.36
#